data_8353c3ce3f9990ad8516fae2e8d32b4c
#
_entry.id   8353c3ce3f9990ad8516fae2e8d32b4c
#
_cell.length_a   1.000
_cell.length_b   1.000
_cell.length_c   1.000
_cell.angle_alpha   90.00
_cell.angle_beta   90.00
_cell.angle_gamma   90.00
#
_symmetry.space_group_name_H-M   'P 1'
#
loop_
_entity.id
_entity.type
_entity.pdbx_description
1 polymer ?
#
loop_
_entity_poly.entity_id
_entity_poly.type
_entity_poly.pdbx_seq_one_letter_code
_entity_poly.pdbx_strand_id
1 'polypeptide(L)'
;MFIKLSDNAIFRKTAEHEGILINMVTREKVTVNETGFFFLSYVDDTLQDSEEIVTKLSQQISDVSTDIIRNDFMEFMTALKMENMVEMDENKDNMTYYPLKHLHIEITMECNERCIHCYLPNKLKSKGDQLSFSDFCKNVDEFVTLGGDDITLSGGEPLKHPDFIKMLDYCNSKNLIINILSNLTLMNDELIDKLRDYNIGTIQTSIYSLKPAIHDSITLKKDSLTTRWRN
;
A
#
# COMPACT_ATOMS: atom_id res chain seq x y z
N MET A 1 10.10 10.66 25.27
CA MET A 1 9.14 10.90 24.18
C MET A 1 9.74 10.37 22.88
N PHE A 2 9.03 9.55 22.13
CA PHE A 2 9.48 9.08 20.82
C PHE A 2 8.84 9.94 19.73
N ILE A 3 9.59 10.23 18.67
CA ILE A 3 9.20 11.13 17.56
C ILE A 3 9.65 10.53 16.23
N LYS A 4 8.83 10.68 15.20
CA LYS A 4 9.17 10.43 13.80
C LYS A 4 8.34 11.35 12.88
N LEU A 5 8.77 11.54 11.63
CA LEU A 5 7.86 12.07 10.61
C LEU A 5 6.66 11.12 10.44
N SER A 6 5.46 11.68 10.25
CA SER A 6 4.29 10.88 9.91
C SER A 6 4.52 10.14 8.57
N ASP A 7 4.05 8.91 8.46
CA ASP A 7 4.15 8.10 7.24
C ASP A 7 3.55 8.79 6.01
N ASN A 8 2.65 9.74 6.25
CA ASN A 8 2.01 10.54 5.21
C ASN A 8 2.67 11.91 4.99
N ALA A 9 3.74 12.24 5.73
CA ALA A 9 4.42 13.52 5.63
C ALA A 9 5.72 13.40 4.83
N ILE A 10 5.98 14.39 3.99
CA ILE A 10 7.24 14.53 3.28
C ILE A 10 7.84 15.89 3.60
N PHE A 11 9.08 15.89 4.06
CA PHE A 11 9.87 17.11 4.22
C PHE A 11 10.69 17.37 2.95
N ARG A 12 10.57 18.57 2.38
CA ARG A 12 11.31 19.01 1.21
C ARG A 12 12.05 20.32 1.50
N LYS A 13 13.35 20.32 1.25
CA LYS A 13 14.15 21.53 1.24
C LYS A 13 13.75 22.40 0.03
N THR A 14 13.49 23.68 0.28
CA THR A 14 13.11 24.66 -0.75
C THR A 14 14.19 25.68 -1.01
N ALA A 15 15.01 26.02 0.03
CA ALA A 15 16.18 26.89 -0.05
C ALA A 15 17.24 26.42 0.97
N GLU A 16 18.30 27.19 1.16
CA GLU A 16 19.44 26.77 2.00
C GLU A 16 19.04 26.47 3.46
N HIS A 17 18.13 27.26 4.02
CA HIS A 17 17.62 27.11 5.39
C HIS A 17 16.08 27.17 5.47
N GLU A 18 15.42 26.77 4.40
CA GLU A 18 13.96 26.75 4.32
C GLU A 18 13.47 25.40 3.81
N GLY A 19 12.32 25.00 4.30
CA GLY A 19 11.69 23.76 3.91
C GLY A 19 10.18 23.81 3.97
N ILE A 20 9.57 22.81 3.40
CA ILE A 20 8.13 22.62 3.42
C ILE A 20 7.82 21.17 3.80
N LEU A 21 6.95 21.00 4.78
CA LEU A 21 6.28 19.74 5.09
C LEU A 21 4.99 19.64 4.29
N ILE A 22 4.74 18.50 3.72
CA ILE A 22 3.54 18.22 2.91
C ILE A 22 2.91 16.94 3.44
N ASN A 23 1.66 17.03 3.90
CA ASN A 23 0.88 15.84 4.16
C ASN A 23 0.31 15.33 2.81
N MET A 24 0.68 14.12 2.43
CA MET A 24 0.34 13.56 1.11
C MET A 24 -1.14 13.15 1.01
N VAL A 25 -1.81 12.95 2.14
CA VAL A 25 -3.23 12.58 2.20
C VAL A 25 -4.12 13.82 2.22
N THR A 26 -3.91 14.72 3.19
CA THR A 26 -4.74 15.95 3.34
C THR A 26 -4.36 17.05 2.35
N ARG A 27 -3.14 16.99 1.75
CA ARG A 27 -2.54 18.02 0.90
C ARG A 27 -2.20 19.31 1.62
N GLU A 28 -2.27 19.32 2.93
CA GLU A 28 -1.83 20.44 3.75
C GLU A 28 -0.32 20.64 3.63
N LYS A 29 0.10 21.89 3.77
CA LYS A 29 1.50 22.30 3.65
C LYS A 29 1.86 23.24 4.78
N VAL A 30 2.98 22.95 5.42
CA VAL A 30 3.58 23.77 6.47
C VAL A 30 4.94 24.24 6.00
N THR A 31 5.11 25.56 5.80
CA THR A 31 6.41 26.15 5.53
C THR A 31 7.14 26.38 6.84
N VAL A 32 8.40 25.96 6.91
CA VAL A 32 9.23 26.11 8.11
C VAL A 32 10.34 27.14 7.86
N ASN A 33 10.58 27.95 8.90
CA ASN A 33 11.69 28.91 8.92
C ASN A 33 13.03 28.18 9.20
N GLU A 34 14.11 28.96 9.32
CA GLU A 34 15.45 28.45 9.55
C GLU A 34 15.54 27.54 10.79
N THR A 35 14.93 27.93 11.92
CA THR A 35 14.93 27.12 13.15
C THR A 35 14.14 25.82 12.96
N GLY A 36 12.95 25.89 12.38
CA GLY A 36 12.15 24.70 12.09
C GLY A 36 12.83 23.79 11.08
N PHE A 37 13.50 24.33 10.07
CA PHE A 37 14.31 23.56 9.13
C PHE A 37 15.46 22.85 9.84
N PHE A 38 16.16 23.55 10.75
CA PHE A 38 17.24 22.98 11.54
C PHE A 38 16.73 21.82 12.41
N PHE A 39 15.60 21.98 13.10
CA PHE A 39 15.00 20.90 13.90
C PHE A 39 14.62 19.69 13.05
N LEU A 40 13.95 19.91 11.91
CA LEU A 40 13.53 18.84 11.01
C LEU A 40 14.69 18.13 10.31
N SER A 41 15.87 18.73 10.25
CA SER A 41 17.05 18.03 9.70
C SER A 41 17.56 16.90 10.60
N TYR A 42 17.03 16.78 11.82
CA TYR A 42 17.32 15.70 12.77
C TYR A 42 16.14 14.75 12.99
N VAL A 43 15.01 14.99 12.32
CA VAL A 43 13.80 14.13 12.42
C VAL A 43 13.54 13.50 11.05
N ASP A 44 13.54 12.20 11.00
CA ASP A 44 13.23 11.42 9.81
C ASP A 44 12.00 10.51 10.02
N ASP A 45 11.78 9.57 9.13
CA ASP A 45 10.70 8.58 9.20
C ASP A 45 11.01 7.41 10.15
N THR A 46 12.18 7.41 10.77
CA THR A 46 12.54 6.42 11.79
C THR A 46 12.19 6.89 13.18
N LEU A 47 11.89 5.94 14.05
CA LEU A 47 11.52 6.24 15.44
C LEU A 47 12.74 6.65 16.26
N GLN A 48 12.74 7.87 16.77
CA GLN A 48 13.84 8.48 17.49
C GLN A 48 13.42 8.93 18.90
N ASP A 49 14.33 8.85 19.86
CA ASP A 49 14.11 9.44 21.18
C ASP A 49 14.33 10.95 21.13
N SER A 50 13.38 11.73 21.64
CA SER A 50 13.46 13.20 21.64
C SER A 50 14.67 13.74 22.40
N GLU A 51 15.11 13.07 23.48
CA GLU A 51 16.27 13.50 24.25
C GLU A 51 17.59 13.26 23.48
N GLU A 52 17.65 12.20 22.66
CA GLU A 52 18.78 11.99 21.76
C GLU A 52 18.85 13.09 20.69
N ILE A 53 17.70 13.49 20.13
CA ILE A 53 17.64 14.60 19.16
C ILE A 53 18.06 15.91 19.83
N VAL A 54 17.50 16.24 21.00
CA VAL A 54 17.84 17.46 21.77
C VAL A 54 19.33 17.50 22.09
N THR A 55 19.93 16.36 22.44
CA THR A 55 21.37 16.25 22.69
C THR A 55 22.19 16.61 21.45
N LYS A 56 21.82 16.10 20.28
CA LYS A 56 22.48 16.40 19.00
C LYS A 56 22.34 17.89 18.63
N LEU A 57 21.13 18.44 18.79
CA LEU A 57 20.85 19.87 18.55
C LEU A 57 21.71 20.77 19.45
N SER A 58 21.80 20.44 20.75
CA SER A 58 22.59 21.21 21.73
C SER A 58 24.09 21.20 21.45
N GLN A 59 24.61 20.18 20.78
CA GLN A 59 26.01 20.12 20.34
C GLN A 59 26.32 21.10 19.21
N GLN A 60 25.30 21.51 18.45
CA GLN A 60 25.44 22.42 17.30
C GLN A 60 25.17 23.89 17.68
N ILE A 61 24.49 24.12 18.82
CA ILE A 61 24.11 25.46 19.30
C ILE A 61 24.79 25.69 20.65
N SER A 62 25.92 26.39 20.64
CA SER A 62 26.73 26.58 21.84
C SER A 62 26.24 27.68 22.79
N ASP A 63 25.46 28.65 22.28
CA ASP A 63 25.09 29.88 23.02
C ASP A 63 23.71 29.83 23.66
N VAL A 64 23.01 28.68 23.58
CA VAL A 64 21.66 28.47 24.11
C VAL A 64 21.67 27.27 25.05
N SER A 65 20.98 27.40 26.19
CA SER A 65 20.89 26.28 27.14
C SER A 65 20.09 25.12 26.55
N THR A 66 20.48 23.90 26.90
CA THR A 66 19.79 22.66 26.45
C THR A 66 18.30 22.67 26.81
N ASP A 67 17.91 23.27 27.94
CA ASP A 67 16.51 23.34 28.34
C ASP A 67 15.67 24.24 27.44
N ILE A 68 16.25 25.34 26.94
CA ILE A 68 15.58 26.21 25.97
C ILE A 68 15.41 25.45 24.65
N ILE A 69 16.48 24.83 24.17
CA ILE A 69 16.44 24.03 22.93
C ILE A 69 15.39 22.92 23.03
N ARG A 70 15.33 22.23 24.17
CA ARG A 70 14.33 21.19 24.44
C ARG A 70 12.91 21.74 24.36
N ASN A 71 12.63 22.84 25.05
CA ASN A 71 11.30 23.45 25.09
C ASN A 71 10.87 23.89 23.68
N ASP A 72 11.71 24.61 22.96
CA ASP A 72 11.42 25.12 21.63
C ASP A 72 11.20 23.93 20.62
N PHE A 73 12.05 22.90 20.70
CA PHE A 73 11.92 21.70 19.90
C PHE A 73 10.60 20.96 20.18
N MET A 74 10.26 20.75 21.44
CA MET A 74 9.05 20.04 21.83
C MET A 74 7.78 20.84 21.49
N GLU A 75 7.79 22.17 21.64
CA GLU A 75 6.70 23.04 21.20
C GLU A 75 6.49 22.95 19.69
N PHE A 76 7.56 23.03 18.92
CA PHE A 76 7.52 22.92 17.46
C PHE A 76 7.01 21.53 17.01
N MET A 77 7.51 20.43 17.60
CA MET A 77 7.03 19.09 17.29
C MET A 77 5.56 18.91 17.67
N THR A 78 5.11 19.49 18.78
CA THR A 78 3.70 19.45 19.19
C THR A 78 2.80 20.17 18.19
N ALA A 79 3.22 21.33 17.69
CA ALA A 79 2.50 22.04 16.65
C ALA A 79 2.40 21.19 15.35
N LEU A 80 3.49 20.56 14.92
CA LEU A 80 3.50 19.69 13.76
C LEU A 80 2.66 18.41 13.93
N LYS A 81 2.56 17.90 15.17
CA LYS A 81 1.66 16.78 15.50
C LYS A 81 0.20 17.16 15.29
N MET A 82 -0.22 18.37 15.64
CA MET A 82 -1.59 18.85 15.43
C MET A 82 -1.96 18.92 13.94
N GLU A 83 -0.96 19.16 13.09
CA GLU A 83 -1.11 19.17 11.62
C GLU A 83 -0.89 17.78 10.98
N ASN A 84 -0.77 16.72 11.78
CA ASN A 84 -0.49 15.36 11.34
C ASN A 84 0.79 15.23 10.48
N MET A 85 1.79 16.07 10.74
CA MET A 85 3.09 16.06 10.06
C MET A 85 4.12 15.20 10.77
N VAL A 86 4.00 15.05 12.09
CA VAL A 86 4.85 14.19 12.92
C VAL A 86 3.98 13.33 13.85
N GLU A 87 4.51 12.19 14.23
CA GLU A 87 3.96 11.31 15.25
C GLU A 87 4.79 11.42 16.52
N MET A 88 4.13 11.44 17.68
CA MET A 88 4.76 11.54 19.00
C MET A 88 4.01 10.69 20.00
N ASP A 89 4.71 9.82 20.73
CA ASP A 89 4.16 8.99 21.80
C ASP A 89 5.19 8.76 22.92
N GLU A 90 4.73 8.55 24.12
CA GLU A 90 5.58 8.19 25.27
C GLU A 90 6.04 6.73 25.22
N ASN A 91 5.24 5.88 24.61
CA ASN A 91 5.52 4.47 24.45
C ASN A 91 5.99 4.16 23.01
N LYS A 92 7.21 3.65 22.91
CA LYS A 92 7.81 3.22 21.64
C LYS A 92 6.92 2.21 20.88
N ASP A 93 6.30 1.29 21.60
CA ASP A 93 5.51 0.22 21.01
C ASP A 93 4.24 0.73 20.32
N ASN A 94 3.71 1.87 20.74
CA ASN A 94 2.57 2.52 20.11
C ASN A 94 2.91 3.13 18.74
N MET A 95 4.19 3.43 18.49
CA MET A 95 4.66 4.12 17.28
C MET A 95 5.33 3.17 16.28
N THR A 96 5.61 1.94 16.66
CA THR A 96 6.24 0.94 15.76
C THR A 96 5.23 0.23 14.86
N TYR A 97 3.95 0.57 14.97
CA TYR A 97 2.91 -0.01 14.14
C TYR A 97 2.88 0.66 12.78
N TYR A 98 3.46 -0.01 11.79
CA TYR A 98 3.29 0.30 10.36
C TYR A 98 2.20 -0.64 9.82
N PRO A 99 0.95 -0.16 9.67
CA PRO A 99 -0.07 -1.02 9.09
C PRO A 99 0.32 -1.35 7.66
N LEU A 100 0.34 -2.63 7.34
CA LEU A 100 0.38 -3.07 5.95
C LEU A 100 -0.94 -2.67 5.29
N LYS A 101 -0.93 -1.64 4.45
CA LYS A 101 -2.17 -1.12 3.84
C LYS A 101 -2.69 -2.00 2.71
N HIS A 102 -1.80 -2.69 2.01
CA HIS A 102 -2.16 -3.45 0.82
C HIS A 102 -1.37 -4.75 0.71
N LEU A 103 -2.08 -5.83 0.39
CA LEU A 103 -1.48 -7.13 0.09
C LEU A 103 -1.84 -7.55 -1.33
N HIS A 104 -0.84 -7.83 -2.16
CA HIS A 104 -1.04 -8.42 -3.47
C HIS A 104 -0.66 -9.90 -3.41
N ILE A 105 -1.62 -10.79 -3.69
CA ILE A 105 -1.43 -12.24 -3.68
C ILE A 105 -1.69 -12.82 -5.06
N GLU A 106 -0.73 -13.58 -5.58
CA GLU A 106 -0.90 -14.43 -6.74
C GLU A 106 -1.38 -15.82 -6.28
N ILE A 107 -2.69 -16.07 -6.39
CA ILE A 107 -3.30 -17.29 -5.85
C ILE A 107 -3.10 -18.51 -6.75
N THR A 108 -2.79 -18.31 -8.04
CA THR A 108 -2.51 -19.38 -8.99
C THR A 108 -1.59 -18.93 -10.12
N MET A 109 -0.73 -19.79 -10.60
CA MET A 109 0.02 -19.55 -11.84
C MET A 109 -0.71 -20.02 -13.10
N GLU A 110 -1.82 -20.77 -12.96
CA GLU A 110 -2.61 -21.20 -14.09
C GLU A 110 -3.30 -20.03 -14.78
N CYS A 111 -3.30 -20.05 -16.11
CA CYS A 111 -4.00 -19.06 -16.93
C CYS A 111 -4.59 -19.74 -18.17
N ASN A 112 -5.72 -19.25 -18.63
CA ASN A 112 -6.37 -19.69 -19.85
C ASN A 112 -5.99 -18.84 -21.08
N GLU A 113 -5.05 -17.90 -20.93
CA GLU A 113 -4.42 -17.12 -21.99
C GLU A 113 -2.90 -17.34 -22.03
N ARG A 114 -2.27 -16.98 -23.16
CA ARG A 114 -0.83 -17.17 -23.41
C ARG A 114 -0.18 -15.88 -23.91
N CYS A 115 -0.56 -14.74 -23.29
CA CYS A 115 -0.12 -13.41 -23.71
C CYS A 115 1.38 -13.35 -24.00
N ILE A 116 1.74 -12.73 -25.13
CA ILE A 116 3.13 -12.69 -25.63
C ILE A 116 4.10 -11.96 -24.71
N HIS A 117 3.60 -11.02 -23.91
CA HIS A 117 4.37 -10.20 -22.96
C HIS A 117 4.28 -10.69 -21.51
N CYS A 118 3.60 -11.82 -21.27
CA CYS A 118 3.40 -12.31 -19.91
C CYS A 118 4.72 -12.76 -19.28
N TYR A 119 4.97 -12.33 -18.06
CA TYR A 119 6.16 -12.72 -17.30
C TYR A 119 6.16 -14.18 -16.87
N LEU A 120 4.96 -14.80 -16.73
CA LEU A 120 4.85 -16.22 -16.37
C LEU A 120 5.25 -17.13 -17.54
N PRO A 121 6.15 -18.09 -17.33
CA PRO A 121 6.48 -19.11 -18.34
C PRO A 121 5.24 -19.90 -18.77
N ASN A 122 5.10 -20.18 -20.06
CA ASN A 122 3.93 -20.90 -20.60
C ASN A 122 3.71 -22.29 -19.96
N LYS A 123 4.79 -22.96 -19.54
CA LYS A 123 4.70 -24.27 -18.84
C LYS A 123 3.96 -24.17 -17.50
N LEU A 124 4.10 -23.06 -16.78
CA LEU A 124 3.43 -22.85 -15.50
C LEU A 124 1.96 -22.48 -15.66
N LYS A 125 1.59 -21.81 -16.77
CA LYS A 125 0.20 -21.44 -17.05
C LYS A 125 -0.73 -22.62 -17.32
N SER A 126 -0.22 -23.76 -17.68
CA SER A 126 -1.03 -24.97 -18.01
C SER A 126 -1.16 -25.93 -16.83
N LYS A 127 -0.20 -25.92 -15.91
CA LYS A 127 -0.18 -26.75 -14.70
C LYS A 127 0.76 -26.05 -13.71
N GLY A 128 0.33 -24.88 -13.25
CA GLY A 128 1.11 -24.10 -12.30
C GLY A 128 0.75 -24.41 -10.86
N ASP A 129 1.60 -23.93 -9.96
CA ASP A 129 1.34 -24.00 -8.54
C ASP A 129 0.10 -23.17 -8.19
N GLN A 130 -0.64 -23.67 -7.23
CA GLN A 130 -1.81 -23.00 -6.65
C GLN A 130 -1.57 -22.81 -5.17
N LEU A 131 -1.91 -21.65 -4.67
CA LEU A 131 -1.87 -21.38 -3.23
C LEU A 131 -2.98 -22.19 -2.55
N SER A 132 -2.64 -23.00 -1.57
CA SER A 132 -3.65 -23.74 -0.82
C SER A 132 -4.58 -22.78 -0.08
N PHE A 133 -5.86 -23.14 0.07
CA PHE A 133 -6.80 -22.32 0.84
C PHE A 133 -6.33 -22.10 2.29
N SER A 134 -5.70 -23.11 2.90
CA SER A 134 -5.14 -23.01 4.26
C SER A 134 -4.02 -21.98 4.36
N ASP A 135 -3.10 -21.95 3.38
CA ASP A 135 -1.99 -21.00 3.41
C ASP A 135 -2.48 -19.59 3.02
N PHE A 136 -3.48 -19.49 2.14
CA PHE A 136 -4.15 -18.23 1.87
C PHE A 136 -4.74 -17.63 3.14
N CYS A 137 -5.50 -18.41 3.93
CA CYS A 137 -6.08 -17.94 5.19
C CYS A 137 -5.02 -17.45 6.18
N LYS A 138 -3.89 -18.17 6.32
CA LYS A 138 -2.79 -17.75 7.19
C LYS A 138 -2.21 -16.40 6.77
N ASN A 139 -1.92 -16.22 5.47
CA ASN A 139 -1.40 -14.97 4.96
C ASN A 139 -2.38 -13.80 5.19
N VAL A 140 -3.68 -14.03 5.00
CA VAL A 140 -4.71 -13.03 5.25
C VAL A 140 -4.83 -12.70 6.74
N ASP A 141 -4.77 -13.70 7.64
CA ASP A 141 -4.80 -13.46 9.08
C ASP A 141 -3.59 -12.66 9.57
N GLU A 142 -2.40 -12.99 9.09
CA GLU A 142 -1.19 -12.21 9.38
C GLU A 142 -1.31 -10.77 8.86
N PHE A 143 -1.78 -10.61 7.63
CA PHE A 143 -2.00 -9.30 7.02
C PHE A 143 -2.98 -8.43 7.84
N VAL A 144 -4.12 -9.00 8.25
CA VAL A 144 -5.11 -8.32 9.10
C VAL A 144 -4.53 -7.97 10.46
N THR A 145 -3.74 -8.87 11.07
CA THR A 145 -3.06 -8.62 12.35
C THR A 145 -2.07 -7.45 12.24
N LEU A 146 -1.46 -7.26 11.07
CA LEU A 146 -0.58 -6.13 10.76
C LEU A 146 -1.35 -4.88 10.30
N GLY A 147 -2.69 -4.86 10.45
CA GLY A 147 -3.56 -3.72 10.18
C GLY A 147 -3.93 -3.52 8.70
N GLY A 148 -3.71 -4.53 7.89
CA GLY A 148 -4.08 -4.50 6.48
C GLY A 148 -5.58 -4.55 6.26
N ASP A 149 -6.07 -3.78 5.28
CA ASP A 149 -7.49 -3.64 4.95
C ASP A 149 -7.80 -3.77 3.45
N ASP A 150 -6.78 -3.79 2.58
CA ASP A 150 -6.93 -3.82 1.12
C ASP A 150 -6.12 -4.98 0.52
N ILE A 151 -6.78 -5.89 -0.21
CA ILE A 151 -6.14 -7.06 -0.82
C ILE A 151 -6.42 -7.14 -2.31
N THR A 152 -5.37 -7.45 -3.09
CA THR A 152 -5.50 -7.77 -4.52
C THR A 152 -5.27 -9.25 -4.76
N LEU A 153 -6.26 -9.90 -5.36
CA LEU A 153 -6.16 -11.27 -5.83
C LEU A 153 -5.79 -11.29 -7.32
N SER A 154 -4.71 -11.98 -7.64
CA SER A 154 -4.18 -12.07 -9.00
C SER A 154 -3.51 -13.43 -9.27
N GLY A 155 -2.63 -13.47 -10.26
CA GLY A 155 -1.83 -14.64 -10.64
C GLY A 155 -1.76 -14.81 -12.14
N GLY A 156 -1.88 -16.04 -12.62
CA GLY A 156 -2.14 -16.30 -14.03
C GLY A 156 -3.53 -15.79 -14.41
N GLU A 157 -4.56 -16.50 -13.98
CA GLU A 157 -5.96 -16.08 -14.01
C GLU A 157 -6.63 -16.53 -12.71
N PRO A 158 -6.95 -15.61 -11.78
CA PRO A 158 -7.47 -15.97 -10.45
C PRO A 158 -8.79 -16.74 -10.51
N LEU A 159 -9.65 -16.48 -11.52
CA LEU A 159 -10.93 -17.19 -11.70
C LEU A 159 -10.75 -18.67 -12.06
N LYS A 160 -9.53 -19.12 -12.36
CA LYS A 160 -9.21 -20.54 -12.53
C LYS A 160 -8.95 -21.26 -11.21
N HIS A 161 -8.71 -20.54 -10.13
CA HIS A 161 -8.43 -21.19 -8.85
C HIS A 161 -9.70 -21.89 -8.33
N PRO A 162 -9.65 -23.19 -7.98
CA PRO A 162 -10.83 -23.95 -7.57
C PRO A 162 -11.50 -23.40 -6.31
N ASP A 163 -10.71 -22.80 -5.41
CA ASP A 163 -11.19 -22.21 -4.16
C ASP A 163 -11.36 -20.68 -4.24
N PHE A 164 -11.40 -20.08 -5.45
CA PHE A 164 -11.49 -18.62 -5.63
C PHE A 164 -12.66 -18.02 -4.82
N ILE A 165 -13.84 -18.61 -4.91
CA ILE A 165 -15.02 -18.14 -4.16
C ILE A 165 -14.81 -18.25 -2.65
N LYS A 166 -14.23 -19.34 -2.16
CA LYS A 166 -13.94 -19.49 -0.73
C LYS A 166 -12.94 -18.45 -0.25
N MET A 167 -11.98 -18.07 -1.11
CA MET A 167 -11.02 -17.01 -0.81
C MET A 167 -11.71 -15.65 -0.72
N LEU A 168 -12.66 -15.35 -1.63
CA LEU A 168 -13.50 -14.14 -1.53
C LEU A 168 -14.35 -14.13 -0.26
N ASP A 169 -15.02 -15.24 0.05
CA ASP A 169 -15.81 -15.40 1.28
C ASP A 169 -14.94 -15.11 2.52
N TYR A 170 -13.71 -15.62 2.52
CA TYR A 170 -12.77 -15.42 3.62
C TYR A 170 -12.34 -13.95 3.76
N CYS A 171 -11.92 -13.31 2.67
CA CYS A 171 -11.56 -11.89 2.68
C CYS A 171 -12.73 -11.01 3.14
N ASN A 172 -13.95 -11.29 2.67
CA ASN A 172 -15.15 -10.55 3.06
C ASN A 172 -15.47 -10.74 4.55
N SER A 173 -15.26 -11.94 5.10
CA SER A 173 -15.42 -12.20 6.54
C SER A 173 -14.46 -11.41 7.43
N LYS A 174 -13.33 -10.95 6.86
CA LYS A 174 -12.33 -10.09 7.51
C LYS A 174 -12.56 -8.60 7.23
N ASN A 175 -13.65 -8.24 6.56
CA ASN A 175 -13.99 -6.87 6.12
C ASN A 175 -12.92 -6.21 5.23
N LEU A 176 -12.19 -7.00 4.44
CA LEU A 176 -11.19 -6.47 3.52
C LEU A 176 -11.85 -5.84 2.29
N ILE A 177 -11.21 -4.80 1.75
CA ILE A 177 -11.47 -4.29 0.41
C ILE A 177 -10.80 -5.24 -0.58
N ILE A 178 -11.56 -5.83 -1.51
CA ILE A 178 -11.08 -6.87 -2.41
C ILE A 178 -10.90 -6.29 -3.81
N ASN A 179 -9.70 -6.39 -4.35
CA ASN A 179 -9.40 -6.06 -5.74
C ASN A 179 -9.10 -7.34 -6.52
N ILE A 180 -9.50 -7.39 -7.77
CA ILE A 180 -9.33 -8.56 -8.62
C ILE A 180 -8.65 -8.14 -9.92
N LEU A 181 -7.49 -8.76 -10.23
CA LEU A 181 -6.83 -8.62 -11.52
C LEU A 181 -7.13 -9.86 -12.37
N SER A 182 -8.01 -9.74 -13.34
CA SER A 182 -8.48 -10.87 -14.16
C SER A 182 -8.52 -10.51 -15.63
N ASN A 183 -8.32 -11.50 -16.49
CA ASN A 183 -8.59 -11.35 -17.91
C ASN A 183 -10.10 -11.38 -18.25
N LEU A 184 -10.97 -11.58 -17.27
CA LEU A 184 -12.42 -11.60 -17.32
C LEU A 184 -13.05 -12.64 -18.28
N THR A 185 -12.27 -13.46 -18.99
CA THR A 185 -12.83 -14.40 -19.96
C THR A 185 -13.55 -15.61 -19.32
N LEU A 186 -13.47 -15.74 -17.99
CA LEU A 186 -14.16 -16.75 -17.20
C LEU A 186 -15.26 -16.15 -16.32
N MET A 187 -15.48 -14.84 -16.39
CA MET A 187 -16.59 -14.17 -15.71
C MET A 187 -17.92 -14.67 -16.32
N ASN A 188 -18.94 -14.80 -15.49
CA ASN A 188 -20.30 -15.13 -15.90
C ASN A 188 -21.30 -14.43 -14.96
N ASP A 189 -22.58 -14.46 -15.33
CA ASP A 189 -23.65 -13.77 -14.58
C ASP A 189 -23.74 -14.24 -13.12
N GLU A 190 -23.58 -15.54 -12.86
CA GLU A 190 -23.62 -16.13 -11.51
C GLU A 190 -22.51 -15.55 -10.63
N LEU A 191 -21.29 -15.45 -11.17
CA LEU A 191 -20.15 -14.85 -10.45
C LEU A 191 -20.36 -13.35 -10.26
N ILE A 192 -20.87 -12.64 -11.27
CA ILE A 192 -21.16 -11.20 -11.19
C ILE A 192 -22.17 -10.93 -10.08
N ASP A 193 -23.27 -11.70 -10.02
CA ASP A 193 -24.28 -11.57 -8.99
C ASP A 193 -23.67 -11.83 -7.60
N LYS A 194 -22.84 -12.86 -7.48
CA LYS A 194 -22.17 -13.17 -6.22
C LYS A 194 -21.17 -12.08 -5.78
N LEU A 195 -20.47 -11.44 -6.72
CA LEU A 195 -19.52 -10.36 -6.41
C LEU A 195 -20.21 -9.12 -5.79
N ARG A 196 -21.52 -8.95 -5.98
CA ARG A 196 -22.28 -7.85 -5.36
C ARG A 196 -22.39 -7.96 -3.84
N ASP A 197 -22.24 -9.16 -3.30
CA ASP A 197 -22.32 -9.43 -1.86
C ASP A 197 -20.99 -9.17 -1.13
N TYR A 198 -19.91 -8.88 -1.88
CA TYR A 198 -18.58 -8.65 -1.34
C TYR A 198 -18.17 -7.18 -1.39
N ASN A 199 -17.24 -6.80 -0.51
CA ASN A 199 -16.64 -5.47 -0.51
C ASN A 199 -15.59 -5.34 -1.64
N ILE A 200 -16.07 -5.30 -2.89
CA ILE A 200 -15.20 -5.19 -4.08
C ILE A 200 -14.79 -3.72 -4.27
N GLY A 201 -13.49 -3.45 -4.15
CA GLY A 201 -12.88 -2.16 -4.45
C GLY A 201 -12.74 -1.94 -5.95
N THR A 202 -12.04 -2.86 -6.63
CA THR A 202 -11.83 -2.77 -8.09
C THR A 202 -11.81 -4.16 -8.75
N ILE A 203 -12.23 -4.19 -10.01
CA ILE A 203 -11.96 -5.30 -10.93
C ILE A 203 -11.23 -4.72 -12.13
N GLN A 204 -9.99 -5.16 -12.35
CA GLN A 204 -9.13 -4.62 -13.41
C GLN A 204 -8.84 -5.68 -14.45
N THR A 205 -8.89 -5.25 -15.72
CA THR A 205 -8.53 -6.09 -16.86
C THR A 205 -7.67 -5.33 -17.86
N SER A 206 -6.87 -6.06 -18.64
CA SER A 206 -6.02 -5.47 -19.68
C SER A 206 -6.71 -5.56 -21.05
N ILE A 207 -6.87 -4.41 -21.72
CA ILE A 207 -7.36 -4.32 -23.08
C ILE A 207 -6.23 -3.76 -23.96
N TYR A 208 -5.68 -4.58 -24.84
CA TYR A 208 -4.53 -4.20 -25.68
C TYR A 208 -4.93 -3.48 -26.97
N SER A 209 -6.16 -3.73 -27.45
CA SER A 209 -6.73 -3.09 -28.64
C SER A 209 -8.24 -3.25 -28.64
N LEU A 210 -8.95 -2.28 -29.19
CA LEU A 210 -10.39 -2.40 -29.47
C LEU A 210 -10.67 -3.23 -30.75
N LYS A 211 -9.63 -3.60 -31.50
CA LYS A 211 -9.74 -4.49 -32.68
C LYS A 211 -9.51 -5.93 -32.21
N PRO A 212 -10.52 -6.84 -32.30
CA PRO A 212 -10.40 -8.21 -31.79
C PRO A 212 -9.17 -8.95 -32.34
N ALA A 213 -8.90 -8.86 -33.63
CA ALA A 213 -7.76 -9.52 -34.22
C ALA A 213 -6.40 -9.11 -33.64
N ILE A 214 -6.24 -7.83 -33.26
CA ILE A 214 -5.01 -7.34 -32.63
C ILE A 214 -4.95 -7.80 -31.17
N HIS A 215 -6.03 -7.65 -30.42
CA HIS A 215 -6.10 -8.08 -29.03
C HIS A 215 -5.81 -9.59 -28.89
N ASP A 216 -6.50 -10.40 -29.68
CA ASP A 216 -6.38 -11.85 -29.67
C ASP A 216 -4.98 -12.32 -30.09
N SER A 217 -4.32 -11.59 -31.01
CA SER A 217 -2.93 -11.87 -31.39
C SER A 217 -1.94 -11.62 -30.24
N ILE A 218 -2.25 -10.71 -29.31
CA ILE A 218 -1.42 -10.42 -28.12
C ILE A 218 -1.71 -11.44 -27.02
N THR A 219 -2.98 -11.77 -26.78
CA THR A 219 -3.36 -12.74 -25.74
C THR A 219 -3.14 -14.19 -26.17
N LEU A 220 -2.89 -14.43 -27.46
CA LEU A 220 -2.82 -15.74 -28.11
C LEU A 220 -4.06 -16.61 -27.80
N LYS A 221 -5.21 -15.97 -27.69
CA LYS A 221 -6.50 -16.63 -27.45
C LYS A 221 -7.55 -16.02 -28.37
N LYS A 222 -8.15 -16.88 -29.19
CA LYS A 222 -9.25 -16.49 -30.06
C LYS A 222 -10.46 -16.04 -29.25
N ASP A 223 -11.14 -15.01 -29.72
CA ASP A 223 -12.32 -14.43 -29.13
C ASP A 223 -12.13 -13.87 -27.70
N SER A 224 -10.88 -13.62 -27.29
CA SER A 224 -10.56 -13.11 -25.95
C SER A 224 -11.22 -11.74 -25.70
N LEU A 225 -11.08 -10.78 -26.62
CA LEU A 225 -11.71 -9.48 -26.48
C LEU A 225 -13.24 -9.58 -26.45
N THR A 226 -13.81 -10.33 -27.38
CA THR A 226 -15.26 -10.46 -27.51
C THR A 226 -15.90 -11.09 -26.26
N THR A 227 -15.21 -12.07 -25.66
CA THR A 227 -15.66 -12.70 -24.42
C THR A 227 -15.65 -11.71 -23.25
N ARG A 228 -14.59 -10.87 -23.13
CA ARG A 228 -14.51 -9.83 -22.08
C ARG A 228 -15.63 -8.79 -22.16
N TRP A 229 -16.10 -8.46 -23.38
CA TRP A 229 -17.17 -7.48 -23.58
C TRP A 229 -18.58 -8.04 -23.34
N ARG A 230 -18.74 -9.35 -23.31
CA ARG A 230 -20.04 -10.00 -23.08
C ARG A 230 -20.34 -10.21 -21.59
N ASN A 231 -19.32 -10.18 -20.78
CA ASN A 231 -19.35 -10.33 -19.35
C ASN A 231 -19.16 -8.96 -18.67
#